data_797d4cb955240ab3fa088acf16c51ec0
#
_entry.id   797d4cb955240ab3fa088acf16c51ec0
#
_cell.length_a   1.000
_cell.length_b   1.000
_cell.length_c   1.000
_cell.angle_alpha   90.00
_cell.angle_beta   90.00
_cell.angle_gamma   90.00
#
_symmetry.space_group_name_H-M   'P 1'
#
loop_
_entity.id
_entity.type
_entity.pdbx_description
1 polymer ?
#
loop_
_entity_poly.entity_id
_entity_poly.type
_entity_poly.pdbx_seq_one_letter_code
_entity_poly.pdbx_strand_id
1 'polypeptide(L)'
;VRWNYRLARTLEDTAAFSAVMESSGHVIPGRRHIAIIAPPTAGHINPLVALGAALAATGSEITVVNLAEAAPLVADPAVRFAALDHPADRDGGLATYMSALARPSGPIGLPRMIRTSAAMTRLLLDTLPAALTRLGVDAVIADSVEPAGALVARHLRLPFVTAVTGLPLLREPMVPPPFLGWPYRPGVIGLNRNRGGYAVSDLLMKPITGTVAGYARLWGLDPDPRYQWSDRLQIAQCPAGLDFPRAALPPSFRYGTPWRRCEPDERLPREDERPLIFCSLGSLQGARRSLFAAMTRACAAVGARAVVAHGGGLSDREAASLPGDPLVRAFLLQTRVLQHCSAAILHGGFNTVLDALAAGIPIVAVPLGFEQPATAARLARVGAACVVSSRDAGRGALEPALRRVLTDPSYRRAARLFATEIAAGGGANEAAALVDAAFGGWADAMPATLRRPTGETACAA
;
A
#
# COMPACT_ATOMS: atom_id res chain seq x y z
N VAL A 1 28.45 18.44 -5.76
CA VAL A 1 28.81 17.60 -4.63
C VAL A 1 28.57 16.17 -5.05
N ARG A 2 29.65 15.40 -5.30
CA ARG A 2 29.60 13.99 -5.71
C ARG A 2 29.12 13.16 -4.52
N TRP A 3 27.98 12.49 -4.67
CA TRP A 3 27.49 11.49 -3.74
C TRP A 3 28.01 10.12 -4.17
N ASN A 4 29.01 9.62 -3.44
CA ASN A 4 29.39 8.20 -3.51
C ASN A 4 28.43 7.43 -2.59
N TYR A 5 27.41 6.80 -3.16
CA TYR A 5 26.63 5.77 -2.45
C TYR A 5 27.47 4.49 -2.37
N ARG A 6 27.78 4.06 -1.15
CA ARG A 6 28.27 2.69 -0.89
C ARG A 6 27.13 1.70 -1.17
N LEU A 7 27.14 1.14 -2.36
CA LEU A 7 26.36 -0.05 -2.76
C LEU A 7 26.80 -1.35 -2.04
N ALA A 8 27.73 -1.26 -1.08
CA ALA A 8 28.44 -2.43 -0.53
C ALA A 8 27.68 -3.21 0.55
N ARG A 9 26.60 -2.67 1.14
CA ARG A 9 25.86 -3.42 2.19
C ARG A 9 24.70 -4.27 1.69
N THR A 10 24.13 -3.98 0.52
CA THR A 10 23.00 -4.73 -0.04
C THR A 10 23.43 -6.05 -0.69
N LEU A 11 24.66 -6.16 -1.18
CA LEU A 11 25.14 -7.40 -1.80
C LEU A 11 25.65 -8.42 -0.76
N GLU A 12 26.23 -7.96 0.35
CA GLU A 12 26.66 -8.84 1.44
C GLU A 12 25.46 -9.45 2.20
N ASP A 13 24.38 -8.68 2.40
CA ASP A 13 23.14 -9.18 3.01
C ASP A 13 22.43 -10.19 2.10
N THR A 14 22.52 -10.05 0.77
CA THR A 14 21.93 -11.00 -0.18
C THR A 14 22.73 -12.32 -0.23
N ALA A 15 24.05 -12.25 -0.15
CA ALA A 15 24.93 -13.44 -0.14
C ALA A 15 24.79 -14.21 1.18
N ALA A 16 24.68 -13.53 2.32
CA ALA A 16 24.44 -14.16 3.63
C ALA A 16 23.06 -14.85 3.65
N PHE A 17 22.05 -14.29 2.99
CA PHE A 17 20.73 -14.88 2.89
C PHE A 17 20.72 -16.13 1.98
N SER A 18 21.43 -16.13 0.84
CA SER A 18 21.60 -17.33 0.00
C SER A 18 22.26 -18.48 0.77
N ALA A 19 23.28 -18.18 1.57
CA ALA A 19 23.98 -19.20 2.38
C ALA A 19 23.09 -19.82 3.48
N VAL A 20 22.16 -19.03 4.05
CA VAL A 20 21.17 -19.53 5.02
C VAL A 20 20.11 -20.40 4.35
N MET A 21 19.72 -20.09 3.10
CA MET A 21 18.75 -20.90 2.34
C MET A 21 19.34 -22.23 1.86
N GLU A 22 20.65 -22.31 1.59
CA GLU A 22 21.32 -23.56 1.19
C GLU A 22 21.57 -24.53 2.35
N SER A 23 21.59 -24.05 3.59
CA SER A 23 21.84 -24.88 4.77
C SER A 23 20.58 -25.41 5.49
N SER A 24 19.39 -24.90 5.13
CA SER A 24 18.12 -25.41 5.67
C SER A 24 17.62 -26.59 4.82
N GLY A 25 17.86 -27.80 5.29
CA GLY A 25 17.24 -29.01 4.75
C GLY A 25 15.74 -28.79 4.58
N HIS A 26 15.18 -29.25 3.46
CA HIS A 26 13.77 -29.13 3.06
C HIS A 26 12.85 -29.71 4.14
N VAL A 27 12.43 -28.89 5.08
CA VAL A 27 11.24 -29.15 5.89
C VAL A 27 10.07 -28.74 5.00
N ILE A 28 9.29 -29.70 4.53
CA ILE A 28 7.99 -29.42 3.90
C ILE A 28 7.14 -28.75 4.98
N PRO A 29 6.84 -27.45 4.91
CA PRO A 29 6.02 -26.79 5.92
C PRO A 29 4.64 -27.45 5.88
N GLY A 30 4.10 -27.83 7.01
CA GLY A 30 2.72 -28.25 7.12
C GLY A 30 1.83 -27.11 6.56
N ARG A 31 0.78 -27.48 5.82
CA ARG A 31 -0.19 -26.54 5.20
C ARG A 31 -0.75 -25.58 6.26
N ARG A 32 -0.36 -24.30 6.22
CA ARG A 32 -0.81 -23.28 7.17
C ARG A 32 -2.02 -22.54 6.64
N HIS A 33 -2.96 -22.23 7.51
CA HIS A 33 -4.05 -21.33 7.19
C HIS A 33 -3.71 -19.91 7.69
N ILE A 34 -3.46 -18.97 6.78
CA ILE A 34 -3.06 -17.60 7.08
C ILE A 34 -4.21 -16.65 6.77
N ALA A 35 -4.61 -15.84 7.75
CA ALA A 35 -5.57 -14.77 7.54
C ALA A 35 -4.88 -13.46 7.15
N ILE A 36 -5.44 -12.74 6.18
CA ILE A 36 -5.04 -11.39 5.79
C ILE A 36 -6.06 -10.40 6.34
N ILE A 37 -5.60 -9.42 7.12
CA ILE A 37 -6.42 -8.35 7.71
C ILE A 37 -5.91 -7.01 7.21
N ALA A 38 -6.77 -6.25 6.54
CA ALA A 38 -6.44 -4.97 5.92
C ALA A 38 -7.66 -4.04 5.86
N PRO A 39 -7.47 -2.72 5.63
CA PRO A 39 -8.58 -1.84 5.30
C PRO A 39 -9.32 -2.33 4.05
N PRO A 40 -10.67 -2.22 3.96
CA PRO A 40 -11.49 -2.69 2.84
C PRO A 40 -11.35 -1.79 1.60
N THR A 41 -10.15 -1.55 1.13
CA THR A 41 -9.85 -0.70 -0.02
C THR A 41 -8.89 -1.38 -0.98
N ALA A 42 -9.06 -1.13 -2.29
CA ALA A 42 -8.25 -1.72 -3.33
C ALA A 42 -6.74 -1.45 -3.16
N GLY A 43 -6.37 -0.26 -2.63
CA GLY A 43 -4.97 0.12 -2.39
C GLY A 43 -4.24 -0.78 -1.38
N HIS A 44 -4.98 -1.42 -0.48
CA HIS A 44 -4.44 -2.33 0.54
C HIS A 44 -4.68 -3.80 0.18
N ILE A 45 -5.89 -4.14 -0.26
CA ILE A 45 -6.25 -5.55 -0.54
C ILE A 45 -5.50 -6.08 -1.77
N ASN A 46 -5.41 -5.33 -2.88
CA ASN A 46 -4.80 -5.84 -4.12
C ASN A 46 -3.33 -6.31 -3.94
N PRO A 47 -2.41 -5.54 -3.34
CA PRO A 47 -1.05 -6.02 -3.11
C PRO A 47 -1.02 -7.21 -2.13
N LEU A 48 -1.91 -7.25 -1.13
CA LEU A 48 -1.99 -8.37 -0.20
C LEU A 48 -2.57 -9.63 -0.83
N VAL A 49 -3.48 -9.50 -1.78
CA VAL A 49 -3.96 -10.64 -2.59
C VAL A 49 -2.82 -11.18 -3.48
N ALA A 50 -1.99 -10.31 -4.05
CA ALA A 50 -0.81 -10.75 -4.81
C ALA A 50 0.20 -11.49 -3.92
N LEU A 51 0.48 -10.99 -2.73
CA LEU A 51 1.30 -11.68 -1.72
C LEU A 51 0.66 -13.01 -1.28
N GLY A 52 -0.66 -13.01 -1.05
CA GLY A 52 -1.42 -14.20 -0.67
C GLY A 52 -1.40 -15.28 -1.75
N ALA A 53 -1.51 -14.90 -3.02
CA ALA A 53 -1.42 -15.85 -4.14
C ALA A 53 -0.01 -16.47 -4.24
N ALA A 54 1.05 -15.69 -4.01
CA ALA A 54 2.41 -16.21 -3.95
C ALA A 54 2.61 -17.20 -2.77
N LEU A 55 2.03 -16.92 -1.60
CA LEU A 55 2.03 -17.84 -0.46
C LEU A 55 1.18 -19.09 -0.71
N ALA A 56 0.06 -18.96 -1.41
CA ALA A 56 -0.76 -20.12 -1.78
C ALA A 56 -0.01 -21.05 -2.74
N ALA A 57 0.82 -20.51 -3.63
CA ALA A 57 1.67 -21.30 -4.52
C ALA A 57 2.73 -22.13 -3.77
N THR A 58 3.11 -21.75 -2.54
CA THR A 58 4.01 -22.53 -1.65
C THR A 58 3.26 -23.51 -0.73
N GLY A 59 1.93 -23.64 -0.89
CA GLY A 59 1.11 -24.63 -0.18
C GLY A 59 0.33 -24.11 1.02
N SER A 60 0.41 -22.81 1.35
CA SER A 60 -0.40 -22.20 2.41
C SER A 60 -1.85 -22.00 1.96
N GLU A 61 -2.79 -22.09 2.89
CA GLU A 61 -4.19 -21.67 2.70
C GLU A 61 -4.32 -20.20 3.09
N ILE A 62 -4.82 -19.36 2.18
CA ILE A 62 -4.89 -17.92 2.41
C ILE A 62 -6.35 -17.46 2.40
N THR A 63 -6.74 -16.70 3.43
CA THR A 63 -8.08 -16.12 3.53
C THR A 63 -8.01 -14.64 3.88
N VAL A 64 -8.54 -13.79 3.01
CA VAL A 64 -8.81 -12.37 3.35
C VAL A 64 -10.09 -12.33 4.18
N VAL A 65 -10.04 -11.72 5.35
CA VAL A 65 -11.19 -11.59 6.26
C VAL A 65 -11.59 -10.13 6.33
N ASN A 66 -12.80 -9.80 5.85
CA ASN A 66 -13.29 -8.43 5.77
C ASN A 66 -14.83 -8.36 5.66
N LEU A 67 -15.41 -7.16 5.54
CA LEU A 67 -16.82 -6.95 5.23
C LEU A 67 -17.19 -7.58 3.88
N ALA A 68 -18.42 -8.10 3.75
CA ALA A 68 -18.90 -8.82 2.57
C ALA A 68 -18.74 -8.02 1.26
N GLU A 69 -18.98 -6.71 1.32
CA GLU A 69 -18.85 -5.83 0.14
C GLU A 69 -17.40 -5.68 -0.37
N ALA A 70 -16.41 -6.08 0.43
CA ALA A 70 -15.01 -6.09 -0.01
C ALA A 70 -14.64 -7.34 -0.84
N ALA A 71 -15.51 -8.35 -0.89
CA ALA A 71 -15.25 -9.60 -1.63
C ALA A 71 -14.81 -9.39 -3.10
N PRO A 72 -15.38 -8.45 -3.88
CA PRO A 72 -14.95 -8.22 -5.25
C PRO A 72 -13.47 -7.77 -5.41
N LEU A 73 -12.83 -7.31 -4.33
CA LEU A 73 -11.41 -6.94 -4.35
C LEU A 73 -10.49 -8.17 -4.29
N VAL A 74 -11.01 -9.34 -3.90
CA VAL A 74 -10.26 -10.60 -3.83
C VAL A 74 -10.52 -11.38 -5.13
N ALA A 75 -9.86 -10.95 -6.20
CA ALA A 75 -10.10 -11.48 -7.55
C ALA A 75 -9.15 -12.65 -7.93
N ASP A 76 -8.38 -13.20 -6.96
CA ASP A 76 -7.50 -14.33 -7.22
C ASP A 76 -8.10 -15.64 -6.69
N PRO A 77 -8.26 -16.69 -7.53
CA PRO A 77 -8.86 -17.94 -7.11
C PRO A 77 -8.04 -18.72 -6.06
N ALA A 78 -6.74 -18.42 -5.93
CA ALA A 78 -5.88 -19.03 -4.92
C ALA A 78 -6.06 -18.41 -3.53
N VAL A 79 -6.77 -17.28 -3.42
CA VAL A 79 -7.00 -16.55 -2.17
C VAL A 79 -8.49 -16.58 -1.84
N ARG A 80 -8.84 -17.16 -0.71
CA ARG A 80 -10.23 -17.21 -0.22
C ARG A 80 -10.66 -15.89 0.38
N PHE A 81 -11.97 -15.69 0.42
CA PHE A 81 -12.60 -14.58 1.13
C PHE A 81 -13.55 -15.11 2.22
N ALA A 82 -13.46 -14.55 3.41
CA ALA A 82 -14.42 -14.81 4.50
C ALA A 82 -15.06 -13.51 4.94
N ALA A 83 -16.37 -13.42 4.79
CA ALA A 83 -17.13 -12.27 5.24
C ALA A 83 -17.25 -12.25 6.76
N LEU A 84 -17.11 -11.06 7.34
CA LEU A 84 -17.43 -10.80 8.74
C LEU A 84 -18.94 -10.67 8.89
N ASP A 85 -19.50 -11.35 9.89
CA ASP A 85 -20.93 -11.23 10.23
C ASP A 85 -21.11 -10.05 11.20
N HIS A 86 -21.57 -8.92 10.68
CA HIS A 86 -21.84 -7.73 11.49
C HIS A 86 -23.06 -6.96 10.96
N PRO A 87 -23.93 -6.40 11.82
CA PRO A 87 -25.08 -5.60 11.40
C PRO A 87 -24.73 -4.41 10.49
N ALA A 88 -23.57 -3.78 10.71
CA ALA A 88 -23.12 -2.67 9.87
C ALA A 88 -22.89 -3.05 8.40
N ASP A 89 -22.65 -4.33 8.10
CA ASP A 89 -22.57 -4.86 6.74
C ASP A 89 -23.92 -4.74 6.01
N ARG A 90 -25.02 -4.91 6.77
CA ARG A 90 -26.40 -4.78 6.26
C ARG A 90 -26.86 -3.33 6.09
N ASP A 91 -26.25 -2.39 6.83
CA ASP A 91 -26.60 -0.97 6.88
C ASP A 91 -25.70 -0.08 6.01
N GLY A 92 -24.94 -0.64 5.07
CA GLY A 92 -24.05 0.11 4.17
C GLY A 92 -22.82 0.69 4.86
N GLY A 93 -22.28 0.00 5.85
CA GLY A 93 -21.11 0.42 6.64
C GLY A 93 -19.88 0.72 5.78
N LEU A 94 -19.61 -0.12 4.76
CA LEU A 94 -18.51 0.13 3.80
C LEU A 94 -18.76 1.37 2.96
N ALA A 95 -19.97 1.61 2.47
CA ALA A 95 -20.29 2.79 1.66
C ALA A 95 -20.07 4.09 2.46
N THR A 96 -20.45 4.10 3.74
CA THR A 96 -20.21 5.23 4.65
C THR A 96 -18.71 5.46 4.86
N TYR A 97 -17.94 4.40 5.09
CA TYR A 97 -16.49 4.44 5.21
C TYR A 97 -15.85 4.99 3.92
N MET A 98 -16.18 4.44 2.76
CA MET A 98 -15.65 4.89 1.45
C MET A 98 -16.01 6.35 1.15
N SER A 99 -17.25 6.79 1.49
CA SER A 99 -17.66 8.20 1.36
C SER A 99 -16.83 9.15 2.21
N ALA A 100 -16.43 8.74 3.43
CA ALA A 100 -15.56 9.54 4.28
C ALA A 100 -14.13 9.60 3.71
N LEU A 101 -13.61 8.48 3.18
CA LEU A 101 -12.29 8.42 2.55
C LEU A 101 -12.23 9.21 1.23
N ALA A 102 -13.33 9.32 0.48
CA ALA A 102 -13.35 10.09 -0.77
C ALA A 102 -13.08 11.59 -0.58
N ARG A 103 -13.35 12.14 0.61
CA ARG A 103 -13.18 13.56 0.95
C ARG A 103 -12.42 13.73 2.27
N PRO A 104 -11.13 13.35 2.34
CA PRO A 104 -10.38 13.22 3.60
C PRO A 104 -9.80 14.54 4.12
N SER A 105 -10.01 15.67 3.46
CA SER A 105 -9.32 16.93 3.73
C SER A 105 -10.25 18.02 4.25
N GLY A 106 -9.64 19.06 4.85
CA GLY A 106 -10.33 20.20 5.41
C GLY A 106 -10.84 19.99 6.84
N PRO A 107 -11.42 21.05 7.45
CA PRO A 107 -11.79 21.04 8.87
C PRO A 107 -12.93 20.06 9.21
N ILE A 108 -13.74 19.68 8.24
CA ILE A 108 -14.84 18.73 8.41
C ILE A 108 -14.43 17.33 7.91
N GLY A 109 -13.77 17.25 6.75
CA GLY A 109 -13.42 15.98 6.10
C GLY A 109 -12.43 15.15 6.91
N LEU A 110 -11.36 15.75 7.41
CA LEU A 110 -10.33 15.05 8.17
C LEU A 110 -10.85 14.45 9.48
N PRO A 111 -11.56 15.18 10.38
CA PRO A 111 -12.13 14.58 11.58
C PRO A 111 -13.19 13.50 11.28
N ARG A 112 -13.99 13.69 10.24
CA ARG A 112 -14.98 12.68 9.79
C ARG A 112 -14.27 11.41 9.36
N MET A 113 -13.26 11.49 8.52
CA MET A 113 -12.46 10.34 8.07
C MET A 113 -11.85 9.60 9.26
N ILE A 114 -11.20 10.30 10.19
CA ILE A 114 -10.55 9.68 11.36
C ILE A 114 -11.59 8.95 12.24
N ARG A 115 -12.76 9.56 12.51
CA ARG A 115 -13.82 8.90 13.30
C ARG A 115 -14.38 7.67 12.59
N THR A 116 -14.57 7.75 11.28
CA THR A 116 -15.08 6.62 10.49
C THR A 116 -14.04 5.50 10.43
N SER A 117 -12.75 5.82 10.34
CA SER A 117 -11.68 4.82 10.45
C SER A 117 -11.64 4.19 11.85
N ALA A 118 -11.83 4.96 12.91
CA ALA A 118 -11.93 4.41 14.27
C ALA A 118 -13.14 3.48 14.44
N ALA A 119 -14.27 3.79 13.80
CA ALA A 119 -15.46 2.94 13.79
C ALA A 119 -15.19 1.62 13.04
N MET A 120 -14.49 1.67 11.91
CA MET A 120 -14.09 0.48 11.15
C MET A 120 -13.13 -0.40 11.97
N THR A 121 -12.10 0.19 12.59
CA THR A 121 -11.19 -0.52 13.49
C THR A 121 -11.95 -1.18 14.65
N ARG A 122 -12.94 -0.50 15.25
CA ARG A 122 -13.79 -1.07 16.30
C ARG A 122 -14.57 -2.27 15.80
N LEU A 123 -15.23 -2.16 14.64
CA LEU A 123 -15.99 -3.25 14.02
C LEU A 123 -15.09 -4.49 13.83
N LEU A 124 -13.88 -4.29 13.31
CA LEU A 124 -12.91 -5.37 13.13
C LEU A 124 -12.50 -5.99 14.47
N LEU A 125 -12.27 -5.18 15.51
CA LEU A 125 -11.93 -5.66 16.85
C LEU A 125 -13.07 -6.45 17.50
N ASP A 126 -14.34 -6.10 17.24
CA ASP A 126 -15.51 -6.81 17.74
C ASP A 126 -15.71 -8.17 17.05
N THR A 127 -15.38 -8.28 15.77
CA THR A 127 -15.79 -9.43 14.94
C THR A 127 -14.65 -10.40 14.61
N LEU A 128 -13.43 -9.91 14.44
CA LEU A 128 -12.29 -10.74 14.04
C LEU A 128 -11.95 -11.87 15.03
N PRO A 129 -12.01 -11.69 16.37
CA PRO A 129 -11.64 -12.79 17.27
C PRO A 129 -12.47 -14.06 17.02
N ALA A 130 -13.80 -13.93 16.94
CA ALA A 130 -14.69 -15.06 16.67
C ALA A 130 -14.50 -15.61 15.26
N ALA A 131 -14.31 -14.74 14.25
CA ALA A 131 -14.12 -15.15 12.87
C ALA A 131 -12.83 -15.95 12.69
N LEU A 132 -11.70 -15.47 13.21
CA LEU A 132 -10.41 -16.15 13.10
C LEU A 132 -10.38 -17.48 13.85
N THR A 133 -11.02 -17.53 15.03
CA THR A 133 -11.18 -18.79 15.80
C THR A 133 -12.00 -19.81 15.02
N ARG A 134 -13.14 -19.41 14.46
CA ARG A 134 -14.02 -20.29 13.67
C ARG A 134 -13.31 -20.80 12.40
N LEU A 135 -12.55 -19.95 11.73
CA LEU A 135 -11.76 -20.32 10.54
C LEU A 135 -10.58 -21.22 10.92
N GLY A 136 -10.16 -21.23 12.17
CA GLY A 136 -9.02 -21.99 12.64
C GLY A 136 -7.74 -21.58 11.96
N VAL A 137 -7.45 -20.27 11.86
CA VAL A 137 -6.22 -19.76 11.25
C VAL A 137 -5.02 -20.02 12.16
N ASP A 138 -3.87 -20.23 11.54
CA ASP A 138 -2.61 -20.51 12.24
C ASP A 138 -1.74 -19.24 12.39
N ALA A 139 -1.93 -18.25 11.52
CA ALA A 139 -1.13 -17.02 11.51
C ALA A 139 -1.90 -15.85 10.86
N VAL A 140 -1.42 -14.62 11.06
CA VAL A 140 -2.03 -13.41 10.52
C VAL A 140 -1.01 -12.57 9.75
N ILE A 141 -1.40 -12.09 8.58
CA ILE A 141 -0.74 -10.96 7.89
C ILE A 141 -1.59 -9.73 8.18
N ALA A 142 -1.05 -8.81 8.98
CA ALA A 142 -1.71 -7.58 9.38
C ALA A 142 -1.18 -6.39 8.57
N ASP A 143 -2.09 -5.68 7.87
CA ASP A 143 -1.72 -4.43 7.20
C ASP A 143 -1.34 -3.36 8.24
N SER A 144 -0.28 -2.62 7.96
CA SER A 144 0.27 -1.59 8.86
C SER A 144 -0.66 -0.40 9.12
N VAL A 145 -1.67 -0.21 8.27
CA VAL A 145 -2.63 0.91 8.38
C VAL A 145 -3.85 0.52 9.23
N GLU A 146 -4.17 -0.79 9.33
CA GLU A 146 -5.29 -1.29 10.13
C GLU A 146 -4.80 -2.04 11.39
N PRO A 147 -4.78 -1.37 12.54
CA PRO A 147 -4.20 -1.92 13.77
C PRO A 147 -4.98 -3.10 14.36
N ALA A 148 -6.24 -3.32 13.96
CA ALA A 148 -7.07 -4.40 14.49
C ALA A 148 -6.44 -5.78 14.24
N GLY A 149 -5.86 -6.01 13.04
CA GLY A 149 -5.25 -7.29 12.68
C GLY A 149 -4.15 -7.72 13.65
N ALA A 150 -3.23 -6.81 13.94
CA ALA A 150 -2.12 -7.08 14.87
C ALA A 150 -2.62 -7.28 16.32
N LEU A 151 -3.56 -6.46 16.78
CA LEU A 151 -4.07 -6.55 18.14
C LEU A 151 -4.85 -7.84 18.38
N VAL A 152 -5.70 -8.25 17.40
CA VAL A 152 -6.44 -9.53 17.47
C VAL A 152 -5.48 -10.72 17.42
N ALA A 153 -4.45 -10.69 16.58
CA ALA A 153 -3.46 -11.75 16.55
C ALA A 153 -2.78 -11.93 17.91
N ARG A 154 -2.42 -10.84 18.59
CA ARG A 154 -1.87 -10.89 19.98
C ARG A 154 -2.88 -11.44 20.99
N HIS A 155 -4.14 -11.00 20.91
CA HIS A 155 -5.21 -11.48 21.79
C HIS A 155 -5.39 -13.01 21.66
N LEU A 156 -5.42 -13.51 20.44
CA LEU A 156 -5.56 -14.94 20.15
C LEU A 156 -4.23 -15.71 20.24
N ARG A 157 -3.12 -15.03 20.57
CA ARG A 157 -1.76 -15.60 20.62
C ARG A 157 -1.32 -16.23 19.29
N LEU A 158 -1.81 -15.70 18.18
CA LEU A 158 -1.39 -16.10 16.84
C LEU A 158 -0.11 -15.37 16.45
N PRO A 159 0.83 -16.03 15.77
CA PRO A 159 1.96 -15.35 15.16
C PRO A 159 1.45 -14.41 14.07
N PHE A 160 2.08 -13.25 13.93
CA PHE A 160 1.74 -12.35 12.83
C PHE A 160 2.97 -11.66 12.24
N VAL A 161 2.82 -11.25 10.99
CA VAL A 161 3.74 -10.36 10.29
C VAL A 161 3.03 -9.07 9.93
N THR A 162 3.77 -7.97 9.88
CA THR A 162 3.22 -6.68 9.44
C THR A 162 3.52 -6.47 7.96
N ALA A 163 2.47 -6.28 7.15
CA ALA A 163 2.57 -5.92 5.76
C ALA A 163 2.41 -4.41 5.58
N VAL A 164 3.40 -3.76 4.97
CA VAL A 164 3.41 -2.32 4.71
C VAL A 164 3.08 -2.10 3.24
N THR A 165 1.79 -1.95 2.95
CA THR A 165 1.25 -1.77 1.59
C THR A 165 1.37 -0.36 1.05
N GLY A 166 1.64 0.60 1.92
CA GLY A 166 1.88 2.02 1.61
C GLY A 166 3.29 2.47 1.98
N LEU A 167 3.42 3.74 2.36
CA LEU A 167 4.67 4.24 2.91
C LEU A 167 4.97 3.60 4.27
N PRO A 168 6.26 3.36 4.61
CA PRO A 168 6.66 2.97 5.95
C PRO A 168 6.24 4.01 6.99
N LEU A 169 5.29 3.63 7.86
CA LEU A 169 4.73 4.52 8.89
C LEU A 169 5.56 4.56 10.18
N LEU A 170 6.65 3.79 10.26
CA LEU A 170 7.54 3.74 11.42
C LEU A 170 7.98 5.14 11.81
N ARG A 171 7.73 5.49 13.08
CA ARG A 171 8.06 6.80 13.63
C ARG A 171 9.55 6.91 13.89
N GLU A 172 10.15 7.96 13.35
CA GLU A 172 11.54 8.29 13.58
C GLU A 172 11.69 9.81 13.67
N PRO A 173 12.48 10.35 14.64
CA PRO A 173 12.53 11.80 14.88
C PRO A 173 12.93 12.63 13.66
N MET A 174 13.84 12.11 12.83
CA MET A 174 14.33 12.80 11.63
C MET A 174 13.40 12.68 10.42
N VAL A 175 12.46 11.74 10.44
CA VAL A 175 11.49 11.51 9.36
C VAL A 175 10.21 12.30 9.66
N PRO A 176 9.71 13.13 8.73
CA PRO A 176 8.45 13.82 8.90
C PRO A 176 7.27 12.85 9.07
N PRO A 177 6.21 13.28 9.80
CA PRO A 177 4.98 12.49 9.87
C PRO A 177 4.46 12.11 8.49
N PRO A 178 3.98 10.86 8.29
CA PRO A 178 3.66 10.31 6.97
C PRO A 178 2.49 10.98 6.25
N PHE A 179 1.67 11.76 6.95
CA PHE A 179 0.53 12.49 6.39
C PHE A 179 0.85 13.92 5.96
N LEU A 180 2.09 14.39 6.22
CA LEU A 180 2.53 15.74 5.88
C LEU A 180 3.50 15.70 4.70
N GLY A 181 3.28 16.57 3.75
CA GLY A 181 4.15 16.74 2.57
C GLY A 181 5.44 17.48 2.85
N TRP A 182 5.99 17.35 4.05
CA TRP A 182 7.20 18.05 4.43
C TRP A 182 8.45 17.41 3.83
N PRO A 183 9.37 18.21 3.29
CA PRO A 183 10.64 17.69 2.82
C PRO A 183 11.50 17.17 3.97
N TYR A 184 12.33 16.17 3.69
CA TYR A 184 13.35 15.70 4.63
C TYR A 184 14.33 16.86 4.91
N ARG A 185 14.49 17.19 6.17
CA ARG A 185 15.43 18.23 6.64
C ARG A 185 16.23 17.67 7.82
N PRO A 186 17.51 17.30 7.59
CA PRO A 186 18.39 16.89 8.68
C PRO A 186 18.71 18.09 9.60
N GLY A 187 19.06 17.79 10.87
CA GLY A 187 19.44 18.77 11.87
C GLY A 187 18.30 19.24 12.77
N VAL A 188 18.63 20.14 13.70
CA VAL A 188 17.78 20.56 14.83
C VAL A 188 16.45 21.17 14.38
N ILE A 189 16.46 21.97 13.31
CA ILE A 189 15.23 22.60 12.78
C ILE A 189 14.25 21.53 12.27
N GLY A 190 14.74 20.56 11.50
CA GLY A 190 13.92 19.44 11.01
C GLY A 190 13.39 18.59 12.15
N LEU A 191 14.23 18.27 13.12
CA LEU A 191 13.88 17.51 14.32
C LEU A 191 12.74 18.17 15.11
N ASN A 192 12.86 19.47 15.42
CA ASN A 192 11.85 20.20 16.20
C ASN A 192 10.53 20.34 15.42
N ARG A 193 10.61 20.62 14.12
CA ARG A 193 9.44 20.63 13.24
C ARG A 193 8.72 19.28 13.26
N ASN A 194 9.45 18.18 13.11
CA ASN A 194 8.88 16.84 13.09
C ASN A 194 8.26 16.47 14.44
N ARG A 195 8.90 16.81 15.56
CA ARG A 195 8.32 16.63 16.92
C ARG A 195 6.97 17.32 17.05
N GLY A 196 6.87 18.58 16.63
CA GLY A 196 5.60 19.31 16.63
C GLY A 196 4.55 18.66 15.73
N GLY A 197 4.95 18.22 14.52
CA GLY A 197 4.08 17.52 13.60
C GLY A 197 3.56 16.18 14.16
N TYR A 198 4.40 15.41 14.83
CA TYR A 198 3.98 14.19 15.51
C TYR A 198 3.02 14.45 16.66
N ALA A 199 3.26 15.50 17.47
CA ALA A 199 2.34 15.86 18.56
C ALA A 199 0.93 16.20 18.03
N VAL A 200 0.84 16.93 16.92
CA VAL A 200 -0.44 17.21 16.25
C VAL A 200 -1.06 15.92 15.67
N SER A 201 -0.26 15.09 15.03
CA SER A 201 -0.73 13.80 14.50
C SER A 201 -1.28 12.89 15.59
N ASP A 202 -0.57 12.79 16.74
CA ASP A 202 -1.00 12.00 17.90
C ASP A 202 -2.35 12.48 18.44
N LEU A 203 -2.55 13.80 18.50
CA LEU A 203 -3.83 14.40 18.92
C LEU A 203 -4.96 14.05 17.94
N LEU A 204 -4.71 14.19 16.64
CA LEU A 204 -5.71 13.89 15.60
C LEU A 204 -6.07 12.39 15.55
N MET A 205 -5.09 11.52 15.79
CA MET A 205 -5.28 10.06 15.72
C MET A 205 -5.87 9.46 17.00
N LYS A 206 -6.09 10.25 18.07
CA LYS A 206 -6.68 9.77 19.33
C LYS A 206 -7.95 8.91 19.17
N PRO A 207 -8.90 9.19 18.26
CA PRO A 207 -10.07 8.33 18.10
C PRO A 207 -9.69 6.88 17.74
N ILE A 208 -8.70 6.68 16.87
CA ILE A 208 -8.23 5.34 16.47
C ILE A 208 -7.39 4.72 17.59
N THR A 209 -6.35 5.43 18.05
CA THR A 209 -5.43 4.92 19.08
C THR A 209 -6.14 4.68 20.41
N GLY A 210 -7.14 5.50 20.75
CA GLY A 210 -7.98 5.31 21.93
C GLY A 210 -8.85 4.07 21.85
N THR A 211 -9.42 3.77 20.66
CA THR A 211 -10.15 2.53 20.41
C THR A 211 -9.24 1.32 20.61
N VAL A 212 -8.09 1.30 19.96
CA VAL A 212 -7.10 0.21 20.07
C VAL A 212 -6.64 0.01 21.51
N ALA A 213 -6.28 1.09 22.20
CA ALA A 213 -5.85 1.03 23.60
C ALA A 213 -6.97 0.57 24.55
N GLY A 214 -8.25 0.87 24.24
CA GLY A 214 -9.41 0.39 24.97
C GLY A 214 -9.53 -1.14 24.90
N TYR A 215 -9.45 -1.70 23.70
CA TYR A 215 -9.49 -3.15 23.50
C TYR A 215 -8.25 -3.85 24.03
N ALA A 216 -7.07 -3.26 23.91
CA ALA A 216 -5.86 -3.81 24.51
C ALA A 216 -6.05 -4.02 26.03
N ARG A 217 -6.53 -3.00 26.74
CA ARG A 217 -6.82 -3.11 28.18
C ARG A 217 -7.92 -4.14 28.48
N LEU A 218 -9.00 -4.15 27.69
CA LEU A 218 -10.08 -5.12 27.85
C LEU A 218 -9.58 -6.57 27.74
N TRP A 219 -8.61 -6.81 26.89
CA TRP A 219 -8.01 -8.12 26.65
C TRP A 219 -6.79 -8.41 27.52
N GLY A 220 -6.45 -7.54 28.47
CA GLY A 220 -5.29 -7.70 29.35
C GLY A 220 -3.92 -7.55 28.64
N LEU A 221 -3.93 -6.84 27.51
CA LEU A 221 -2.72 -6.54 26.74
C LEU A 221 -2.21 -5.13 27.09
N ASP A 222 -0.91 -4.91 26.94
CA ASP A 222 -0.32 -3.59 27.09
C ASP A 222 -0.82 -2.67 25.96
N PRO A 223 -1.33 -1.46 26.23
CA PRO A 223 -1.88 -0.54 25.23
C PRO A 223 -0.83 0.26 24.43
N ASP A 224 0.44 -0.14 24.45
CA ASP A 224 1.49 0.54 23.69
C ASP A 224 1.21 0.49 22.17
N PRO A 225 1.17 1.65 21.46
CA PRO A 225 0.90 1.69 20.02
C PRO A 225 1.94 0.96 19.16
N ARG A 226 3.08 0.55 19.72
CA ARG A 226 4.07 -0.27 19.01
C ARG A 226 3.59 -1.67 18.69
N TYR A 227 2.48 -2.13 19.28
CA TYR A 227 1.91 -3.46 19.04
C TYR A 227 1.45 -3.75 17.64
N GLN A 228 1.15 -2.75 16.84
CA GLN A 228 0.80 -2.94 15.44
C GLN A 228 1.99 -3.44 14.59
N TRP A 229 3.20 -3.40 15.15
CA TRP A 229 4.41 -3.82 14.46
C TRP A 229 4.86 -5.20 14.94
N SER A 230 5.08 -6.12 14.01
CA SER A 230 5.58 -7.44 14.32
C SER A 230 7.08 -7.39 14.62
N ASP A 231 7.49 -8.11 15.70
CA ASP A 231 8.90 -8.32 16.00
C ASP A 231 9.53 -9.41 15.10
N ARG A 232 8.70 -10.20 14.39
CA ARG A 232 9.16 -11.26 13.50
C ARG A 232 9.55 -10.74 12.14
N LEU A 233 8.62 -10.05 11.49
CA LEU A 233 8.80 -9.47 10.16
C LEU A 233 7.85 -8.30 9.93
N GLN A 234 8.41 -7.22 9.43
CA GLN A 234 7.70 -6.07 8.88
C GLN A 234 8.17 -5.92 7.44
N ILE A 235 7.35 -6.26 6.47
CA ILE A 235 7.74 -6.25 5.07
C ILE A 235 7.02 -5.15 4.30
N ALA A 236 7.78 -4.35 3.56
CA ALA A 236 7.24 -3.23 2.78
C ALA A 236 7.40 -3.47 1.28
N GLN A 237 6.36 -3.15 0.51
CA GLN A 237 6.47 -3.08 -0.95
C GLN A 237 7.13 -1.76 -1.43
N CYS A 238 8.01 -1.19 -0.64
CA CYS A 238 8.66 0.10 -0.86
C CYS A 238 10.12 -0.11 -1.19
N PRO A 239 10.63 0.34 -2.36
CA PRO A 239 12.04 0.41 -2.62
C PRO A 239 12.75 1.30 -1.60
N ALA A 240 13.89 0.84 -1.07
CA ALA A 240 14.62 1.57 -0.03
C ALA A 240 15.03 2.98 -0.45
N GLY A 241 15.40 3.17 -1.72
CA GLY A 241 15.78 4.46 -2.28
C GLY A 241 14.65 5.49 -2.30
N LEU A 242 13.39 5.03 -2.29
CA LEU A 242 12.22 5.92 -2.32
C LEU A 242 11.93 6.53 -0.94
N ASP A 243 12.17 5.80 0.17
CA ASP A 243 11.91 6.33 1.50
C ASP A 243 12.91 7.42 1.89
N PHE A 244 12.60 8.19 2.93
CA PHE A 244 13.56 9.10 3.54
C PHE A 244 14.66 8.31 4.27
N PRO A 245 15.89 8.85 4.37
CA PRO A 245 16.94 8.21 5.13
C PRO A 245 16.50 7.92 6.56
N ARG A 246 16.68 6.67 6.99
CA ARG A 246 16.35 6.20 8.34
C ARG A 246 17.59 5.74 9.07
N ALA A 247 17.68 6.10 10.35
CA ALA A 247 18.80 5.74 11.22
C ALA A 247 18.48 4.55 12.14
N ALA A 248 17.21 4.27 12.41
CA ALA A 248 16.77 3.34 13.46
C ALA A 248 15.62 2.42 13.01
N LEU A 249 15.77 1.75 11.85
CA LEU A 249 14.81 0.70 11.47
C LEU A 249 14.94 -0.51 12.40
N PRO A 250 13.82 -1.13 12.80
CA PRO A 250 13.87 -2.38 13.56
C PRO A 250 14.56 -3.49 12.77
N PRO A 251 15.27 -4.42 13.44
CA PRO A 251 15.89 -5.57 12.76
C PRO A 251 14.90 -6.45 11.98
N SER A 252 13.63 -6.43 12.37
CA SER A 252 12.53 -7.13 11.70
C SER A 252 12.03 -6.43 10.43
N PHE A 253 12.44 -5.19 10.16
CA PHE A 253 11.94 -4.44 8.99
C PHE A 253 12.74 -4.78 7.72
N ARG A 254 12.00 -5.00 6.62
CA ARG A 254 12.56 -5.23 5.28
C ARG A 254 11.90 -4.32 4.26
N TYR A 255 12.70 -3.59 3.50
CA TYR A 255 12.27 -3.00 2.24
C TYR A 255 12.12 -4.09 1.19
N GLY A 256 11.30 -3.85 0.19
CA GLY A 256 11.05 -4.76 -0.92
C GLY A 256 10.57 -4.00 -2.15
N THR A 257 10.04 -4.73 -3.08
CA THR A 257 9.51 -4.21 -4.35
C THR A 257 8.01 -4.47 -4.46
N PRO A 258 7.28 -3.81 -5.39
CA PRO A 258 5.83 -3.88 -5.48
C PRO A 258 5.29 -5.31 -5.58
N TRP A 259 4.27 -5.63 -4.82
CA TRP A 259 3.57 -6.91 -4.90
C TRP A 259 2.48 -6.82 -5.96
N ARG A 260 2.74 -7.45 -7.11
CA ARG A 260 1.83 -7.44 -8.25
C ARG A 260 1.58 -8.86 -8.74
N ARG A 261 0.38 -9.05 -9.27
CA ARG A 261 0.05 -10.25 -10.03
C ARG A 261 0.60 -10.13 -11.44
N CYS A 262 0.87 -11.28 -12.06
CA CYS A 262 1.12 -11.29 -13.50
C CYS A 262 -0.21 -11.01 -14.21
N GLU A 263 -0.28 -9.90 -14.91
CA GLU A 263 -1.47 -9.48 -15.66
C GLU A 263 -1.30 -9.81 -17.15
N PRO A 264 -2.39 -10.15 -17.86
CA PRO A 264 -2.35 -10.32 -19.31
C PRO A 264 -1.93 -9.01 -19.98
N ASP A 265 -1.45 -9.10 -21.22
CA ASP A 265 -1.12 -7.92 -22.01
C ASP A 265 -2.39 -7.13 -22.34
N GLU A 266 -2.37 -5.82 -22.13
CA GLU A 266 -3.44 -4.90 -22.50
C GLU A 266 -2.94 -3.96 -23.58
N ARG A 267 -3.46 -4.13 -24.80
CA ARG A 267 -3.13 -3.24 -25.92
C ARG A 267 -4.07 -2.04 -25.90
N LEU A 268 -3.48 -0.86 -25.75
CA LEU A 268 -4.22 0.38 -25.97
C LEU A 268 -4.40 0.63 -27.47
N PRO A 269 -5.60 1.07 -27.91
CA PRO A 269 -5.78 1.55 -29.27
C PRO A 269 -4.81 2.73 -29.52
N ARG A 270 -3.86 2.57 -30.41
CA ARG A 270 -3.03 3.66 -30.93
C ARG A 270 -3.66 4.19 -32.20
N GLU A 271 -4.34 5.32 -32.09
CA GLU A 271 -4.98 5.99 -33.21
C GLU A 271 -4.06 7.05 -33.85
N ASP A 272 -3.04 7.47 -33.09
CA ASP A 272 -2.07 8.47 -33.53
C ASP A 272 -0.69 8.28 -32.84
N GLU A 273 0.31 9.10 -33.23
CA GLU A 273 1.68 9.06 -32.71
C GLU A 273 1.91 9.98 -31.50
N ARG A 274 0.87 10.64 -30.98
CA ARG A 274 1.02 11.52 -29.81
C ARG A 274 1.55 10.76 -28.61
N PRO A 275 2.47 11.36 -27.82
CA PRO A 275 2.89 10.78 -26.54
C PRO A 275 1.68 10.55 -25.62
N LEU A 276 1.61 9.37 -25.00
CA LEU A 276 0.54 9.04 -24.05
C LEU A 276 0.94 9.50 -22.65
N ILE A 277 0.01 10.11 -21.93
CA ILE A 277 0.17 10.53 -20.54
C ILE A 277 -0.91 9.84 -19.69
N PHE A 278 -0.49 9.02 -18.74
CA PHE A 278 -1.42 8.35 -17.83
C PHE A 278 -1.95 9.33 -16.78
N CYS A 279 -3.26 9.42 -16.60
CA CYS A 279 -3.93 10.33 -15.68
C CYS A 279 -4.83 9.54 -14.73
N SER A 280 -4.51 9.51 -13.42
CA SER A 280 -5.32 8.80 -12.43
C SER A 280 -5.32 9.48 -11.07
N LEU A 281 -6.51 9.49 -10.45
CA LEU A 281 -6.73 9.95 -9.07
C LEU A 281 -7.01 8.79 -8.11
N GLY A 282 -6.77 7.54 -8.57
CA GLY A 282 -7.07 6.32 -7.82
C GLY A 282 -8.57 6.03 -7.70
N SER A 283 -8.90 4.95 -7.02
CA SER A 283 -10.29 4.48 -6.88
C SER A 283 -11.15 5.33 -5.94
N LEU A 284 -10.53 6.03 -4.96
CA LEU A 284 -11.26 6.80 -3.95
C LEU A 284 -11.64 8.23 -4.40
N GLN A 285 -10.90 8.80 -5.34
CA GLN A 285 -11.01 10.23 -5.68
C GLN A 285 -11.35 10.47 -7.16
N GLY A 286 -11.81 9.44 -7.85
CA GLY A 286 -12.17 9.46 -9.27
C GLY A 286 -13.34 10.37 -9.65
N ALA A 287 -14.14 10.85 -8.70
CA ALA A 287 -15.26 11.76 -8.96
C ALA A 287 -14.83 13.24 -9.18
N ARG A 288 -13.53 13.54 -9.24
CA ARG A 288 -13.02 14.93 -9.38
C ARG A 288 -12.93 15.37 -10.86
N ARG A 289 -14.07 15.46 -11.52
CA ARG A 289 -14.17 15.83 -12.96
C ARG A 289 -13.34 17.07 -13.32
N SER A 290 -13.40 18.13 -12.51
CA SER A 290 -12.66 19.37 -12.79
C SER A 290 -11.14 19.18 -12.83
N LEU A 291 -10.62 18.30 -11.98
CA LEU A 291 -9.19 17.98 -11.94
C LEU A 291 -8.80 17.11 -13.15
N PHE A 292 -9.60 16.12 -13.53
CA PHE A 292 -9.39 15.38 -14.77
C PHE A 292 -9.42 16.30 -15.99
N ALA A 293 -10.36 17.23 -16.06
CA ALA A 293 -10.42 18.22 -17.15
C ALA A 293 -9.17 19.13 -17.17
N ALA A 294 -8.58 19.46 -16.03
CA ALA A 294 -7.31 20.20 -15.98
C ALA A 294 -6.13 19.33 -16.46
N MET A 295 -6.09 18.04 -16.08
CA MET A 295 -5.08 17.09 -16.55
C MET A 295 -5.13 16.90 -18.06
N THR A 296 -6.31 16.66 -18.63
CA THR A 296 -6.47 16.42 -20.08
C THR A 296 -6.18 17.68 -20.91
N ARG A 297 -6.53 18.89 -20.42
CA ARG A 297 -6.11 20.15 -21.03
C ARG A 297 -4.58 20.31 -21.04
N ALA A 298 -3.93 20.01 -19.93
CA ALA A 298 -2.48 20.09 -19.85
C ALA A 298 -1.79 19.12 -20.82
N CYS A 299 -2.31 17.90 -20.98
CA CYS A 299 -1.82 16.95 -21.97
C CYS A 299 -1.96 17.49 -23.40
N ALA A 300 -3.13 17.99 -23.76
CA ALA A 300 -3.37 18.57 -25.09
C ALA A 300 -2.45 19.79 -25.36
N ALA A 301 -2.22 20.65 -24.37
CA ALA A 301 -1.36 21.84 -24.50
C ALA A 301 0.13 21.49 -24.72
N VAL A 302 0.58 20.29 -24.36
CA VAL A 302 1.94 19.81 -24.66
C VAL A 302 2.00 18.88 -25.88
N GLY A 303 0.92 18.76 -26.65
CA GLY A 303 0.83 17.89 -27.84
C GLY A 303 0.72 16.40 -27.50
N ALA A 304 0.30 16.04 -26.29
CA ALA A 304 0.14 14.67 -25.83
C ALA A 304 -1.34 14.25 -25.72
N ARG A 305 -1.61 12.94 -25.75
CA ARG A 305 -2.93 12.37 -25.50
C ARG A 305 -3.02 11.83 -24.06
N ALA A 306 -4.07 12.20 -23.34
CA ALA A 306 -4.32 11.68 -22.01
C ALA A 306 -4.95 10.28 -22.05
N VAL A 307 -4.47 9.37 -21.20
CA VAL A 307 -5.10 8.08 -20.89
C VAL A 307 -5.64 8.16 -19.47
N VAL A 308 -6.96 8.28 -19.33
CA VAL A 308 -7.62 8.55 -18.04
C VAL A 308 -8.21 7.26 -17.46
N ALA A 309 -7.78 6.89 -16.24
CA ALA A 309 -8.41 5.87 -15.42
C ALA A 309 -9.11 6.53 -14.22
N HIS A 310 -10.46 6.61 -14.27
CA HIS A 310 -11.23 7.37 -13.28
C HIS A 310 -11.80 6.52 -12.12
N GLY A 311 -11.53 5.21 -12.09
CA GLY A 311 -11.93 4.33 -10.98
C GLY A 311 -13.45 4.24 -10.73
N GLY A 312 -14.27 4.42 -11.77
CA GLY A 312 -15.73 4.43 -11.66
C GLY A 312 -16.31 5.75 -11.14
N GLY A 313 -15.50 6.80 -10.90
CA GLY A 313 -15.97 8.05 -10.29
C GLY A 313 -16.61 9.05 -11.24
N LEU A 314 -16.52 8.86 -12.57
CA LEU A 314 -17.19 9.68 -13.59
C LEU A 314 -18.30 8.88 -14.26
N SER A 315 -19.42 9.55 -14.55
CA SER A 315 -20.44 9.04 -15.46
C SER A 315 -19.93 9.09 -16.91
N ASP A 316 -20.56 8.31 -17.82
CA ASP A 316 -20.20 8.30 -19.25
C ASP A 316 -20.28 9.70 -19.88
N ARG A 317 -21.29 10.49 -19.50
CA ARG A 317 -21.45 11.88 -19.95
C ARG A 317 -20.30 12.78 -19.48
N GLU A 318 -19.87 12.64 -18.24
CA GLU A 318 -18.73 13.39 -17.70
C GLU A 318 -17.41 12.96 -18.34
N ALA A 319 -17.22 11.66 -18.53
CA ALA A 319 -16.07 11.10 -19.22
C ALA A 319 -15.96 11.62 -20.66
N ALA A 320 -17.05 11.56 -21.43
CA ALA A 320 -17.12 12.06 -22.80
C ALA A 320 -16.94 13.59 -22.91
N SER A 321 -17.16 14.35 -21.82
CA SER A 321 -17.01 15.81 -21.81
C SER A 321 -15.60 16.29 -21.47
N LEU A 322 -14.63 15.39 -21.24
CA LEU A 322 -13.25 15.77 -20.94
C LEU A 322 -12.58 16.33 -22.20
N PRO A 323 -11.88 17.48 -22.10
CA PRO A 323 -11.27 18.13 -23.28
C PRO A 323 -9.99 17.40 -23.73
N GLY A 324 -9.58 17.64 -25.00
CA GLY A 324 -8.28 17.21 -25.51
C GLY A 324 -8.24 15.79 -26.07
N ASP A 325 -9.38 15.23 -26.43
CA ASP A 325 -9.51 13.89 -27.02
C ASP A 325 -8.81 12.78 -26.20
N PRO A 326 -9.13 12.62 -24.90
CA PRO A 326 -8.51 11.60 -24.06
C PRO A 326 -9.09 10.21 -24.34
N LEU A 327 -8.27 9.17 -24.13
CA LEU A 327 -8.75 7.82 -23.95
C LEU A 327 -9.25 7.68 -22.49
N VAL A 328 -10.56 7.51 -22.29
CA VAL A 328 -11.14 7.44 -20.94
C VAL A 328 -11.71 6.05 -20.67
N ARG A 329 -11.36 5.49 -19.51
CA ARG A 329 -11.89 4.21 -19.02
C ARG A 329 -12.13 4.30 -17.52
N ALA A 330 -13.09 3.55 -17.01
CA ALA A 330 -13.29 3.40 -15.57
C ALA A 330 -12.09 2.71 -14.93
N PHE A 331 -11.67 1.57 -15.47
CA PHE A 331 -10.52 0.79 -15.02
C PHE A 331 -9.64 0.42 -16.21
N LEU A 332 -8.34 0.30 -15.96
CA LEU A 332 -7.31 -0.13 -16.90
C LEU A 332 -6.33 -1.05 -16.15
N LEU A 333 -5.71 -1.99 -16.84
CA LEU A 333 -4.57 -2.74 -16.32
C LEU A 333 -3.35 -1.80 -16.25
N GLN A 334 -3.26 -1.09 -15.14
CA GLN A 334 -2.39 0.06 -14.94
C GLN A 334 -0.91 -0.27 -15.21
N THR A 335 -0.44 -1.43 -14.76
CA THR A 335 0.94 -1.88 -14.97
C THR A 335 1.28 -2.05 -16.45
N ARG A 336 0.31 -2.43 -17.28
CA ARG A 336 0.49 -2.60 -18.73
C ARG A 336 0.40 -1.28 -19.49
N VAL A 337 -0.60 -0.48 -19.13
CA VAL A 337 -0.83 0.83 -19.77
C VAL A 337 0.36 1.78 -19.55
N LEU A 338 0.92 1.81 -18.35
CA LEU A 338 2.04 2.69 -18.01
C LEU A 338 3.30 2.42 -18.83
N GLN A 339 3.53 1.19 -19.30
CA GLN A 339 4.65 0.84 -20.18
C GLN A 339 4.61 1.57 -21.55
N HIS A 340 3.42 2.00 -21.97
CA HIS A 340 3.21 2.73 -23.22
C HIS A 340 3.18 4.25 -23.03
N CYS A 341 3.27 4.75 -21.79
CA CYS A 341 3.15 6.16 -21.48
C CYS A 341 4.52 6.86 -21.40
N SER A 342 4.53 8.13 -21.73
CA SER A 342 5.73 8.97 -21.65
C SER A 342 5.90 9.62 -20.29
N ALA A 343 4.81 9.84 -19.54
CA ALA A 343 4.77 10.35 -18.18
C ALA A 343 3.43 10.01 -17.54
N ALA A 344 3.28 10.31 -16.26
CA ALA A 344 2.01 10.16 -15.55
C ALA A 344 1.67 11.43 -14.74
N ILE A 345 0.36 11.76 -14.66
CA ILE A 345 -0.18 12.76 -13.72
C ILE A 345 -1.00 11.99 -12.68
N LEU A 346 -0.49 11.94 -11.45
CA LEU A 346 -1.02 11.06 -10.39
C LEU A 346 -1.33 11.84 -9.12
N HIS A 347 -2.33 11.39 -8.37
CA HIS A 347 -2.63 11.91 -7.03
C HIS A 347 -1.57 11.56 -5.97
N GLY A 348 -0.60 10.69 -6.28
CA GLY A 348 0.43 10.25 -5.34
C GLY A 348 0.03 9.03 -4.50
N GLY A 349 -1.03 8.32 -4.87
CA GLY A 349 -1.36 7.02 -4.27
C GLY A 349 -0.23 6.02 -4.50
N PHE A 350 0.21 5.35 -3.42
CA PHE A 350 1.49 4.66 -3.38
C PHE A 350 1.61 3.56 -4.44
N ASN A 351 0.58 2.74 -4.62
CA ASN A 351 0.61 1.67 -5.63
C ASN A 351 0.78 2.20 -7.06
N THR A 352 0.01 3.23 -7.45
CA THR A 352 0.11 3.81 -8.79
C THR A 352 1.46 4.50 -9.02
N VAL A 353 2.04 5.08 -7.97
CA VAL A 353 3.40 5.64 -8.01
C VAL A 353 4.42 4.53 -8.25
N LEU A 354 4.33 3.41 -7.53
CA LEU A 354 5.25 2.28 -7.72
C LEU A 354 5.15 1.69 -9.13
N ASP A 355 3.93 1.60 -9.70
CA ASP A 355 3.73 1.11 -11.06
C ASP A 355 4.33 2.06 -12.11
N ALA A 356 4.19 3.38 -11.91
CA ALA A 356 4.82 4.37 -12.78
C ALA A 356 6.37 4.32 -12.69
N LEU A 357 6.90 4.15 -11.48
CA LEU A 357 8.34 3.97 -11.28
C LEU A 357 8.84 2.65 -11.89
N ALA A 358 8.08 1.56 -11.78
CA ALA A 358 8.38 0.28 -12.43
C ALA A 358 8.42 0.40 -13.97
N ALA A 359 7.55 1.24 -14.55
CA ALA A 359 7.57 1.58 -15.97
C ALA A 359 8.70 2.58 -16.36
N GLY A 360 9.45 3.10 -15.39
CA GLY A 360 10.54 4.06 -15.62
C GLY A 360 10.10 5.41 -16.16
N ILE A 361 8.85 5.83 -15.89
CA ILE A 361 8.29 7.08 -16.38
C ILE A 361 8.24 8.16 -15.29
N PRO A 362 8.48 9.43 -15.64
CA PRO A 362 8.44 10.54 -14.70
C PRO A 362 6.99 10.91 -14.35
N ILE A 363 6.81 11.52 -13.17
CA ILE A 363 5.51 11.78 -12.57
C ILE A 363 5.30 13.29 -12.37
N VAL A 364 4.09 13.78 -12.66
CA VAL A 364 3.54 15.01 -12.08
C VAL A 364 2.62 14.59 -10.93
N ALA A 365 3.01 14.88 -9.69
CA ALA A 365 2.27 14.48 -8.50
C ALA A 365 1.32 15.59 -8.05
N VAL A 366 0.03 15.28 -7.86
CA VAL A 366 -1.03 16.20 -7.41
C VAL A 366 -1.66 15.64 -6.14
N PRO A 367 -1.00 15.74 -4.96
CA PRO A 367 -1.49 15.10 -3.75
C PRO A 367 -2.81 15.72 -3.27
N LEU A 368 -3.74 14.86 -2.82
CA LEU A 368 -5.09 15.22 -2.42
C LEU A 368 -5.39 14.92 -0.94
N GLY A 369 -4.75 13.91 -0.35
CA GLY A 369 -4.96 13.53 1.05
C GLY A 369 -4.16 12.29 1.45
N PHE A 370 -4.39 11.78 2.65
CA PHE A 370 -3.71 10.60 3.22
C PHE A 370 -2.18 10.76 3.24
N GLU A 371 -1.45 9.70 2.86
CA GLU A 371 0.01 9.68 2.72
C GLU A 371 0.52 10.30 1.39
N GLN A 372 -0.39 10.69 0.49
CA GLN A 372 -0.02 11.20 -0.84
C GLN A 372 0.92 12.42 -0.79
N PRO A 373 0.73 13.40 0.12
CA PRO A 373 1.70 14.51 0.25
C PRO A 373 3.10 14.03 0.63
N ALA A 374 3.21 13.02 1.50
CA ALA A 374 4.48 12.47 1.92
C ALA A 374 5.13 11.61 0.82
N THR A 375 4.33 10.89 0.03
CA THR A 375 4.79 10.20 -1.18
C THR A 375 5.34 11.20 -2.20
N ALA A 376 4.60 12.30 -2.46
CA ALA A 376 5.03 13.36 -3.36
C ALA A 376 6.34 14.03 -2.90
N ALA A 377 6.51 14.24 -1.60
CA ALA A 377 7.75 14.79 -1.04
C ALA A 377 8.97 13.85 -1.24
N ARG A 378 8.76 12.52 -1.18
CA ARG A 378 9.79 11.53 -1.46
C ARG A 378 10.15 11.50 -2.95
N LEU A 379 9.15 11.49 -3.82
CA LEU A 379 9.36 11.56 -5.27
C LEU A 379 10.10 12.82 -5.70
N ALA A 380 9.76 13.97 -5.13
CA ALA A 380 10.48 15.22 -5.38
C ALA A 380 11.94 15.16 -4.91
N ARG A 381 12.19 14.54 -3.74
CA ARG A 381 13.54 14.36 -3.19
C ARG A 381 14.43 13.52 -4.12
N VAL A 382 13.90 12.46 -4.67
CA VAL A 382 14.66 11.56 -5.57
C VAL A 382 14.67 12.05 -7.02
N GLY A 383 13.99 13.16 -7.33
CA GLY A 383 13.95 13.74 -8.65
C GLY A 383 13.07 13.00 -9.67
N ALA A 384 12.20 12.09 -9.21
CA ALA A 384 11.30 11.33 -10.08
C ALA A 384 9.97 12.04 -10.37
N ALA A 385 9.65 13.13 -9.65
CA ALA A 385 8.41 13.87 -9.87
C ALA A 385 8.54 15.39 -9.72
N CYS A 386 7.69 16.12 -10.47
CA CYS A 386 7.33 17.50 -10.21
C CYS A 386 6.03 17.52 -9.39
N VAL A 387 5.99 18.25 -8.28
CA VAL A 387 4.82 18.31 -7.38
C VAL A 387 4.02 19.57 -7.63
N VAL A 388 2.71 19.42 -7.83
CA VAL A 388 1.76 20.52 -8.04
C VAL A 388 0.66 20.41 -6.99
N SER A 389 0.33 21.50 -6.30
CA SER A 389 -0.80 21.48 -5.38
C SER A 389 -2.12 21.28 -6.13
N SER A 390 -3.12 20.64 -5.51
CA SER A 390 -4.44 20.47 -6.14
C SER A 390 -5.12 21.80 -6.50
N ARG A 391 -4.84 22.85 -5.73
CA ARG A 391 -5.30 24.22 -6.00
C ARG A 391 -4.66 24.79 -7.28
N ASP A 392 -3.34 24.66 -7.41
CA ASP A 392 -2.60 25.21 -8.55
C ASP A 392 -2.81 24.38 -9.82
N ALA A 393 -3.06 23.07 -9.68
CA ALA A 393 -3.47 22.20 -10.77
C ALA A 393 -4.73 22.72 -11.49
N GLY A 394 -5.73 23.20 -10.73
CA GLY A 394 -6.92 23.85 -11.28
C GLY A 394 -6.67 25.23 -11.92
N ARG A 395 -5.49 25.82 -11.68
CA ARG A 395 -5.09 27.17 -12.18
C ARG A 395 -4.07 27.14 -13.31
N GLY A 396 -3.86 25.99 -13.93
CA GLY A 396 -2.98 25.86 -15.09
C GLY A 396 -1.54 25.42 -14.80
N ALA A 397 -1.18 25.17 -13.54
CA ALA A 397 0.18 24.75 -13.19
C ALA A 397 0.56 23.34 -13.68
N LEU A 398 -0.39 22.55 -14.18
CA LEU A 398 -0.12 21.22 -14.71
C LEU A 398 0.65 21.23 -16.03
N GLU A 399 0.35 22.16 -16.92
CA GLU A 399 1.04 22.26 -18.22
C GLU A 399 2.54 22.49 -18.04
N PRO A 400 3.01 23.56 -17.36
CA PRO A 400 4.44 23.79 -17.19
C PRO A 400 5.13 22.64 -16.42
N ALA A 401 4.46 22.02 -15.44
CA ALA A 401 4.96 20.86 -14.73
C ALA A 401 5.12 19.64 -15.65
N LEU A 402 4.11 19.36 -16.48
CA LEU A 402 4.15 18.26 -17.44
C LEU A 402 5.22 18.49 -18.52
N ARG A 403 5.30 19.70 -19.07
CA ARG A 403 6.35 20.08 -20.01
C ARG A 403 7.73 19.85 -19.41
N ARG A 404 7.94 20.27 -18.17
CA ARG A 404 9.22 20.09 -17.45
C ARG A 404 9.60 18.62 -17.32
N VAL A 405 8.71 17.74 -16.87
CA VAL A 405 9.05 16.30 -16.69
C VAL A 405 9.25 15.58 -18.03
N LEU A 406 8.68 16.09 -19.12
CA LEU A 406 8.85 15.54 -20.46
C LEU A 406 10.18 15.99 -21.11
N THR A 407 10.63 17.24 -20.86
CA THR A 407 11.80 17.84 -21.54
C THR A 407 13.07 17.74 -20.72
N ASP A 408 13.02 17.75 -19.38
CA ASP A 408 14.20 17.57 -18.53
C ASP A 408 14.47 16.07 -18.32
N PRO A 409 15.56 15.54 -18.93
CA PRO A 409 15.85 14.10 -18.88
C PRO A 409 16.22 13.60 -17.48
N SER A 410 16.47 14.49 -16.51
CA SER A 410 16.81 14.10 -15.13
C SER A 410 15.67 13.33 -14.46
N TYR A 411 14.41 13.73 -14.70
CA TYR A 411 13.22 13.05 -14.13
C TYR A 411 13.09 11.61 -14.64
N ARG A 412 13.29 11.41 -15.94
CA ARG A 412 13.24 10.06 -16.53
C ARG A 412 14.40 9.20 -16.06
N ARG A 413 15.61 9.77 -15.94
CA ARG A 413 16.76 9.03 -15.38
C ARG A 413 16.49 8.57 -13.96
N ALA A 414 15.93 9.44 -13.11
CA ALA A 414 15.56 9.09 -11.75
C ALA A 414 14.50 7.96 -11.72
N ALA A 415 13.44 8.05 -12.52
CA ALA A 415 12.41 7.02 -12.60
C ALA A 415 12.96 5.67 -13.07
N ARG A 416 13.88 5.66 -14.06
CA ARG A 416 14.52 4.43 -14.58
C ARG A 416 15.42 3.73 -13.55
N LEU A 417 16.05 4.46 -12.63
CA LEU A 417 16.79 3.83 -11.53
C LEU A 417 15.87 2.97 -10.66
N PHE A 418 14.67 3.47 -10.36
CA PHE A 418 13.67 2.68 -9.65
C PHE A 418 13.13 1.52 -10.48
N ALA A 419 12.95 1.69 -11.80
CA ALA A 419 12.55 0.59 -12.67
C ALA A 419 13.56 -0.56 -12.62
N THR A 420 14.86 -0.24 -12.64
CA THR A 420 15.92 -1.24 -12.50
C THR A 420 15.91 -1.90 -11.13
N GLU A 421 15.76 -1.14 -10.02
CA GLU A 421 15.67 -1.67 -8.66
C GLU A 421 14.46 -2.58 -8.50
N ILE A 422 13.29 -2.16 -8.99
CA ILE A 422 12.04 -2.92 -8.92
C ILE A 422 12.13 -4.21 -9.75
N ALA A 423 12.71 -4.15 -10.95
CA ALA A 423 12.87 -5.32 -11.82
C ALA A 423 13.87 -6.34 -11.26
N ALA A 424 14.85 -5.89 -10.49
CA ALA A 424 15.84 -6.77 -9.83
C ALA A 424 15.27 -7.43 -8.56
N GLY A 425 14.18 -6.90 -7.99
CA GLY A 425 13.56 -7.46 -6.78
C GLY A 425 12.57 -8.57 -7.10
N GLY A 426 12.34 -9.46 -6.12
CA GLY A 426 11.46 -10.63 -6.26
C GLY A 426 9.97 -10.36 -6.06
N GLY A 427 9.57 -9.11 -5.76
CA GLY A 427 8.16 -8.72 -5.60
C GLY A 427 7.39 -9.55 -4.60
N ALA A 428 6.20 -10.02 -5.00
CA ALA A 428 5.35 -10.85 -4.14
C ALA A 428 5.97 -12.19 -3.78
N ASN A 429 6.77 -12.78 -4.66
CA ASN A 429 7.42 -14.09 -4.41
C ASN A 429 8.51 -13.99 -3.34
N GLU A 430 9.35 -12.97 -3.40
CA GLU A 430 10.36 -12.69 -2.36
C GLU A 430 9.68 -12.39 -1.02
N ALA A 431 8.62 -11.58 -1.03
CA ALA A 431 7.83 -11.28 0.14
C ALA A 431 7.21 -12.55 0.76
N ALA A 432 6.68 -13.45 -0.07
CA ALA A 432 6.12 -14.72 0.37
C ALA A 432 7.19 -15.61 1.04
N ALA A 433 8.37 -15.71 0.45
CA ALA A 433 9.47 -16.47 1.03
C ALA A 433 9.91 -15.94 2.41
N LEU A 434 9.96 -14.61 2.57
CA LEU A 434 10.25 -13.96 3.86
C LEU A 434 9.15 -14.22 4.90
N VAL A 435 7.87 -14.19 4.49
CA VAL A 435 6.74 -14.50 5.37
C VAL A 435 6.75 -15.95 5.80
N ASP A 436 6.98 -16.88 4.88
CA ASP A 436 7.10 -18.31 5.20
C ASP A 436 8.24 -18.58 6.18
N ALA A 437 9.39 -17.96 5.97
CA ALA A 437 10.54 -18.07 6.89
C ALA A 437 10.21 -17.51 8.28
N ALA A 438 9.49 -16.36 8.35
CA ALA A 438 9.09 -15.75 9.61
C ALA A 438 8.09 -16.60 10.41
N PHE A 439 7.30 -17.42 9.74
CA PHE A 439 6.38 -18.37 10.37
C PHE A 439 6.99 -19.78 10.58
N GLY A 440 8.07 -20.15 9.85
CA GLY A 440 8.70 -21.47 9.87
C GLY A 440 9.22 -21.88 11.25
N GLY A 441 9.98 -21.03 11.90
CA GLY A 441 10.55 -21.31 13.22
C GLY A 441 9.55 -21.35 14.37
N TRP A 442 8.28 -21.06 14.16
CA TRP A 442 7.26 -21.07 15.22
C TRP A 442 6.59 -22.44 15.38
N ALA A 443 6.48 -23.23 14.32
CA ALA A 443 5.89 -24.58 14.39
C ALA A 443 6.65 -25.48 15.36
N ASP A 444 7.96 -25.32 15.46
CA ASP A 444 8.83 -26.08 16.36
C ASP A 444 8.76 -25.59 17.81
N ALA A 445 8.42 -24.31 18.03
CA ALA A 445 8.30 -23.69 19.35
C ALA A 445 6.88 -23.78 19.95
N MET A 446 5.90 -24.32 19.23
CA MET A 446 4.50 -24.40 19.66
C MET A 446 4.33 -25.48 20.73
N PRO A 447 3.72 -25.20 21.90
CA PRO A 447 3.35 -26.23 22.86
C PRO A 447 2.53 -27.35 22.21
N ALA A 448 2.80 -28.59 22.51
CA ALA A 448 2.12 -29.76 21.93
C ALA A 448 0.58 -29.70 22.05
N THR A 449 0.08 -29.02 23.08
CA THR A 449 -1.36 -28.81 23.35
C THR A 449 -2.06 -27.89 22.36
N LEU A 450 -1.30 -27.11 21.55
CA LEU A 450 -1.82 -26.19 20.54
C LEU A 450 -1.54 -26.65 19.10
N ARG A 451 -0.81 -27.76 18.92
CA ARG A 451 -0.57 -28.36 17.60
C ARG A 451 -1.86 -29.08 17.16
N ARG A 452 -2.35 -28.79 15.95
CA ARG A 452 -3.40 -29.61 15.35
C ARG A 452 -2.89 -31.05 15.19
N PRO A 453 -3.71 -32.08 15.46
CA PRO A 453 -3.36 -33.43 15.08
C PRO A 453 -3.18 -33.46 13.56
N THR A 454 -1.99 -33.84 13.11
CA THR A 454 -1.73 -34.18 11.71
C THR A 454 -2.71 -35.27 11.34
N GLY A 455 -3.69 -34.92 10.45
CA GLY A 455 -4.75 -35.85 10.04
C GLY A 455 -4.17 -37.06 9.31
N GLU A 456 -3.94 -38.10 10.06
CA GLU A 456 -3.93 -39.48 9.58
C GLU A 456 -5.13 -40.20 10.20
N THR A 457 -5.86 -40.90 9.30
CA THR A 457 -6.99 -41.79 9.53
C THR A 457 -8.41 -41.18 9.46
N ALA A 458 -8.88 -41.09 8.21
CA ALA A 458 -10.29 -41.32 7.89
C ALA A 458 -10.38 -41.93 6.49
N CYS A 459 -9.92 -43.19 6.37
CA CYS A 459 -10.31 -44.10 5.30
C CYS A 459 -10.17 -45.53 5.80
N ALA A 460 -11.18 -46.03 6.50
CA ALA A 460 -11.51 -47.45 6.65
C ALA A 460 -12.76 -47.59 7.52
N ALA A 461 -13.93 -47.64 6.91
CA ALA A 461 -15.02 -48.57 7.10
C ALA A 461 -16.27 -48.06 6.37
#